data_68e8e939d1eaa6cc3e8d95132674a85f
#
_entry.id   68e8e939d1eaa6cc3e8d95132674a85f
#
_cell.length_a   1.000
_cell.length_b   1.000
_cell.length_c   1.000
_cell.angle_alpha   90.00
_cell.angle_beta   90.00
_cell.angle_gamma   90.00
#
_symmetry.space_group_name_H-M   'P 1'
#
loop_
_entity.id
_entity.type
_entity.pdbx_description
1 polymer ?
#
loop_
_entity_poly.entity_id
_entity_poly.type
_entity_poly.pdbx_seq_one_letter_code
_entity_poly.pdbx_strand_id
1 'polypeptide(L)'
;MDDDLPIGNGPWTRRSRRTAYENAWITIWHDEVTRPDGAPGVYGVVHFANLAAGVLVLDESDRVLLVGQHRYALDDWSWEIPEGGVPAGETALEGARRELLEETGVEAREWRELARLHLSNSVSDELAVLFLATGLAHGIAAPDGTEALEIRWLPFEEVLAMTLDGRISDAMTVVAIERLALTRARASAAGQ
;
A
#
# COMPACT_ATOMS: atom_id res chain seq x y z
N MET A 1 22.62 -2.89 -19.63
CA MET A 1 21.72 -2.19 -20.54
C MET A 1 21.64 -0.75 -20.07
N ASP A 2 21.84 0.21 -20.95
CA ASP A 2 22.23 1.61 -20.65
C ASP A 2 21.22 2.36 -19.80
N ASP A 3 21.52 2.55 -18.52
CA ASP A 3 20.80 3.39 -17.56
C ASP A 3 21.20 4.89 -17.67
N ASP A 4 21.71 5.31 -18.81
CA ASP A 4 22.25 6.67 -19.03
C ASP A 4 21.20 7.72 -19.45
N LEU A 5 19.91 7.45 -19.26
CA LEU A 5 18.88 8.44 -19.56
C LEU A 5 18.68 9.41 -18.38
N PRO A 6 18.62 10.72 -18.66
CA PRO A 6 18.30 11.70 -17.61
C PRO A 6 16.96 11.39 -16.96
N ILE A 7 16.86 11.49 -15.64
CA ILE A 7 15.60 11.32 -14.89
C ILE A 7 14.68 12.46 -15.26
N GLY A 8 13.74 12.22 -16.15
CA GLY A 8 12.62 13.10 -16.44
C GLY A 8 12.94 14.56 -16.76
N ASN A 9 11.91 15.42 -16.76
CA ASN A 9 12.01 16.87 -17.00
C ASN A 9 12.20 17.68 -15.70
N GLY A 10 12.66 17.06 -14.62
CA GLY A 10 12.89 17.73 -13.35
C GLY A 10 14.25 18.44 -13.30
N PRO A 11 14.50 19.22 -12.25
CA PRO A 11 15.74 19.97 -12.10
C PRO A 11 16.95 19.12 -11.73
N TRP A 12 16.76 17.81 -11.50
CA TRP A 12 17.81 16.86 -11.21
C TRP A 12 18.26 16.17 -12.50
N THR A 13 19.56 15.92 -12.63
CA THR A 13 20.09 15.12 -13.74
C THR A 13 20.89 13.94 -13.19
N ARG A 14 20.46 12.72 -13.48
CA ARG A 14 21.23 11.51 -13.17
C ARG A 14 22.44 11.42 -14.11
N ARG A 15 23.64 11.28 -13.53
CA ARG A 15 24.90 11.11 -14.24
C ARG A 15 25.26 9.65 -14.43
N SER A 16 25.08 8.87 -13.35
CA SER A 16 25.27 7.43 -13.35
C SER A 16 24.44 6.79 -12.27
N ARG A 17 24.19 5.49 -12.39
CA ARG A 17 23.50 4.66 -11.41
C ARG A 17 24.29 3.39 -11.16
N ARG A 18 24.35 2.96 -9.92
CA ARG A 18 24.81 1.62 -9.55
C ARG A 18 23.90 1.00 -8.51
N THR A 19 23.75 -0.31 -8.54
CA THR A 19 23.08 -1.06 -7.47
C THR A 19 23.99 -1.08 -6.23
N ALA A 20 23.47 -0.61 -5.10
CA ALA A 20 24.15 -0.65 -3.81
C ALA A 20 23.75 -1.88 -3.00
N TYR A 21 22.48 -2.34 -3.12
CA TYR A 21 21.95 -3.54 -2.51
C TYR A 21 20.76 -4.04 -3.33
N GLU A 22 20.54 -5.35 -3.35
CA GLU A 22 19.42 -5.97 -4.05
C GLU A 22 18.98 -7.26 -3.34
N ASN A 23 17.67 -7.50 -3.32
CA ASN A 23 17.06 -8.77 -2.95
C ASN A 23 15.78 -9.00 -3.78
N ALA A 24 14.94 -9.98 -3.42
CA ALA A 24 13.74 -10.31 -4.20
C ALA A 24 12.65 -9.20 -4.18
N TRP A 25 12.70 -8.27 -3.22
CA TRP A 25 11.65 -7.26 -3.00
C TRP A 25 12.08 -5.84 -3.36
N ILE A 26 13.36 -5.50 -3.12
CA ILE A 26 13.88 -4.15 -3.32
C ILE A 26 15.24 -4.14 -3.98
N THR A 27 15.49 -3.07 -4.75
CA THR A 27 16.82 -2.67 -5.23
C THR A 27 17.12 -1.28 -4.67
N ILE A 28 18.27 -1.11 -4.01
CA ILE A 28 18.74 0.21 -3.60
C ILE A 28 19.72 0.72 -4.64
N TRP A 29 19.35 1.82 -5.31
CA TRP A 29 20.21 2.50 -6.26
C TRP A 29 20.99 3.64 -5.59
N HIS A 30 22.24 3.76 -5.98
CA HIS A 30 23.09 4.91 -5.70
C HIS A 30 23.27 5.67 -7.00
N ASP A 31 22.71 6.85 -7.10
CA ASP A 31 22.79 7.73 -8.25
C ASP A 31 23.78 8.88 -7.99
N GLU A 32 24.78 9.03 -8.88
CA GLU A 32 25.49 10.30 -8.98
C GLU A 32 24.64 11.28 -9.77
N VAL A 33 24.40 12.45 -9.22
CA VAL A 33 23.47 13.43 -9.80
C VAL A 33 24.07 14.82 -9.92
N THR A 34 23.50 15.62 -10.82
CA THR A 34 23.61 17.07 -10.75
C THR A 34 22.36 17.60 -10.05
N ARG A 35 22.55 18.34 -8.97
CA ARG A 35 21.46 18.94 -8.19
C ARG A 35 20.83 20.14 -8.93
N PRO A 36 19.65 20.64 -8.49
CA PRO A 36 19.01 21.81 -9.09
C PRO A 36 19.86 23.09 -9.11
N ASP A 37 20.79 23.21 -8.16
CA ASP A 37 21.73 24.34 -8.08
C ASP A 37 22.97 24.18 -8.99
N GLY A 38 23.02 23.11 -9.79
CA GLY A 38 24.12 22.76 -10.69
C GLY A 38 25.29 22.04 -10.03
N ALA A 39 25.32 21.88 -8.71
CA ALA A 39 26.40 21.20 -8.01
C ALA A 39 26.26 19.67 -8.12
N PRO A 40 27.39 18.93 -8.03
CA PRO A 40 27.33 17.48 -7.92
C PRO A 40 26.72 17.03 -6.61
N GLY A 41 26.07 15.87 -6.61
CA GLY A 41 25.45 15.27 -5.44
C GLY A 41 25.21 13.78 -5.62
N VAL A 42 24.67 13.15 -4.58
CA VAL A 42 24.28 11.75 -4.56
C VAL A 42 22.80 11.66 -4.22
N TYR A 43 22.09 10.74 -4.86
CA TYR A 43 20.71 10.39 -4.52
C TYR A 43 20.59 8.88 -4.28
N GLY A 44 20.07 8.47 -3.13
CA GLY A 44 19.71 7.07 -2.86
C GLY A 44 18.26 6.84 -3.21
N VAL A 45 17.96 5.78 -3.97
CA VAL A 45 16.58 5.41 -4.32
C VAL A 45 16.33 3.97 -3.91
N VAL A 46 15.21 3.74 -3.21
CA VAL A 46 14.68 2.40 -2.96
C VAL A 46 13.66 2.10 -4.04
N HIS A 47 14.00 1.15 -4.91
CA HIS A 47 13.11 0.64 -5.95
C HIS A 47 12.40 -0.62 -5.45
N PHE A 48 11.08 -0.64 -5.54
CA PHE A 48 10.27 -1.81 -5.19
C PHE A 48 9.99 -2.67 -6.42
N ALA A 49 10.22 -3.99 -6.29
CA ALA A 49 9.99 -4.94 -7.38
C ALA A 49 8.51 -5.06 -7.77
N ASN A 50 7.62 -4.85 -6.78
CA ASN A 50 6.18 -4.99 -6.91
C ASN A 50 5.47 -3.67 -6.62
N LEU A 51 4.30 -3.47 -7.24
CA LEU A 51 3.31 -2.51 -6.80
C LEU A 51 2.66 -3.04 -5.51
N ALA A 52 2.23 -2.18 -4.60
CA ALA A 52 1.44 -2.57 -3.44
C ALA A 52 -0.06 -2.43 -3.73
N ALA A 53 -0.87 -3.39 -3.28
CA ALA A 53 -2.32 -3.30 -3.31
C ALA A 53 -2.90 -3.50 -1.92
N GLY A 54 -3.84 -2.64 -1.49
CA GLY A 54 -4.55 -2.76 -0.22
C GLY A 54 -6.06 -2.78 -0.41
N VAL A 55 -6.76 -3.49 0.46
CA VAL A 55 -8.20 -3.73 0.34
C VAL A 55 -8.95 -3.34 1.61
N LEU A 56 -9.68 -2.23 1.57
CA LEU A 56 -10.67 -1.92 2.58
C LEU A 56 -11.91 -2.77 2.36
N VAL A 57 -12.11 -3.76 3.20
CA VAL A 57 -13.23 -4.71 3.14
C VAL A 57 -14.32 -4.27 4.10
N LEU A 58 -15.54 -4.15 3.60
CA LEU A 58 -16.73 -3.86 4.42
C LEU A 58 -17.77 -4.97 4.29
N ASP A 59 -18.29 -5.44 5.43
CA ASP A 59 -19.44 -6.32 5.44
C ASP A 59 -20.77 -5.55 5.49
N GLU A 60 -21.90 -6.29 5.45
CA GLU A 60 -23.26 -5.73 5.50
C GLU A 60 -23.60 -5.04 6.83
N SER A 61 -22.82 -5.29 7.88
CA SER A 61 -22.96 -4.67 9.20
C SER A 61 -22.04 -3.46 9.39
N ASP A 62 -21.42 -2.97 8.30
CA ASP A 62 -20.45 -1.87 8.30
C ASP A 62 -19.23 -2.15 9.19
N ARG A 63 -18.77 -3.41 9.22
CA ARG A 63 -17.53 -3.78 9.89
C ARG A 63 -16.38 -3.87 8.87
N VAL A 64 -15.21 -3.45 9.30
CA VAL A 64 -13.95 -3.52 8.56
C VAL A 64 -13.21 -4.80 8.93
N LEU A 65 -12.68 -5.49 7.93
CA LEU A 65 -11.74 -6.58 8.11
C LEU A 65 -10.35 -6.00 8.31
N LEU A 66 -9.69 -6.37 9.41
CA LEU A 66 -8.30 -6.05 9.67
C LEU A 66 -7.49 -7.34 9.80
N VAL A 67 -6.24 -7.24 9.36
CA VAL A 67 -5.18 -8.23 9.52
C VAL A 67 -4.16 -7.66 10.50
N GLY A 68 -3.80 -8.43 11.53
CA GLY A 68 -2.78 -8.08 12.50
C GLY A 68 -1.54 -8.93 12.30
N GLN A 69 -0.36 -8.30 12.30
CA GLN A 69 0.92 -8.99 12.18
C GLN A 69 2.05 -8.23 12.86
N HIS A 70 3.13 -8.93 13.18
CA HIS A 70 4.36 -8.32 13.66
C HIS A 70 5.21 -7.86 12.47
N ARG A 71 5.39 -6.56 12.31
CA ARG A 71 6.23 -5.97 11.25
C ARG A 71 7.69 -5.93 11.69
N TYR A 72 8.52 -6.79 11.11
CA TYR A 72 9.95 -6.91 11.44
C TYR A 72 10.69 -5.57 11.43
N ALA A 73 10.42 -4.71 10.44
CA ALA A 73 11.13 -3.43 10.31
C ALA A 73 10.80 -2.43 11.43
N LEU A 74 9.64 -2.56 12.06
CA LEU A 74 9.17 -1.69 13.15
C LEU A 74 9.43 -2.32 14.53
N ASP A 75 9.67 -3.63 14.57
CA ASP A 75 9.69 -4.45 15.78
C ASP A 75 8.43 -4.27 16.64
N ASP A 76 7.27 -4.18 15.97
CA ASP A 76 6.00 -3.88 16.62
C ASP A 76 4.83 -4.59 15.90
N TRP A 77 3.71 -4.72 16.63
CA TRP A 77 2.47 -5.26 16.12
C TRP A 77 1.70 -4.20 15.33
N SER A 78 1.27 -4.52 14.12
CA SER A 78 0.51 -3.63 13.26
C SER A 78 -0.86 -4.22 12.92
N TRP A 79 -1.91 -3.37 12.98
CA TRP A 79 -3.23 -3.66 12.44
C TRP A 79 -3.39 -2.93 11.12
N GLU A 80 -3.73 -3.68 10.07
CA GLU A 80 -3.73 -3.22 8.70
C GLU A 80 -4.96 -3.72 7.94
N ILE A 81 -5.34 -3.08 6.85
CA ILE A 81 -6.21 -3.72 5.86
C ILE A 81 -5.44 -4.86 5.17
N PRO A 82 -6.10 -5.90 4.61
CA PRO A 82 -5.42 -6.86 3.76
C PRO A 82 -4.63 -6.16 2.67
N GLU A 83 -3.33 -6.48 2.55
CA GLU A 83 -2.43 -5.81 1.61
C GLU A 83 -1.22 -6.65 1.23
N GLY A 84 -0.76 -6.51 0.00
CA GLY A 84 0.44 -7.22 -0.44
C GLY A 84 0.98 -6.78 -1.78
N GLY A 85 2.00 -7.50 -2.24
CA GLY A 85 2.72 -7.18 -3.46
C GLY A 85 2.04 -7.68 -4.72
N VAL A 86 1.99 -6.84 -5.76
CA VAL A 86 1.46 -7.17 -7.08
C VAL A 86 2.61 -7.33 -8.06
N PRO A 87 2.97 -8.56 -8.46
CA PRO A 87 4.08 -8.80 -9.35
C PRO A 87 3.81 -8.29 -10.78
N ALA A 88 4.88 -8.10 -11.54
CA ALA A 88 4.80 -7.70 -12.94
C ALA A 88 3.94 -8.69 -13.75
N GLY A 89 2.97 -8.16 -14.51
CA GLY A 89 2.04 -8.94 -15.33
C GLY A 89 0.67 -9.16 -14.68
N GLU A 90 0.52 -8.88 -13.39
CA GLU A 90 -0.76 -8.85 -12.68
C GLU A 90 -1.28 -7.42 -12.61
N THR A 91 -2.58 -7.21 -12.72
CA THR A 91 -3.18 -5.89 -12.48
C THR A 91 -3.31 -5.64 -10.98
N ALA A 92 -3.35 -4.38 -10.55
CA ALA A 92 -3.55 -4.04 -9.15
C ALA A 92 -4.81 -4.67 -8.54
N LEU A 93 -5.89 -4.81 -9.33
CA LEU A 93 -7.14 -5.44 -8.88
C LEU A 93 -7.00 -6.95 -8.74
N GLU A 94 -6.29 -7.62 -9.65
CA GLU A 94 -6.02 -9.06 -9.54
C GLU A 94 -5.18 -9.35 -8.29
N GLY A 95 -4.11 -8.58 -8.08
CA GLY A 95 -3.31 -8.68 -6.85
C GLY A 95 -4.12 -8.44 -5.59
N ALA A 96 -4.93 -7.38 -5.55
CA ALA A 96 -5.81 -7.11 -4.42
C ALA A 96 -6.77 -8.26 -4.10
N ARG A 97 -7.32 -8.92 -5.12
CA ARG A 97 -8.20 -10.09 -4.95
C ARG A 97 -7.45 -11.30 -4.41
N ARG A 98 -6.26 -11.55 -4.94
CA ARG A 98 -5.41 -12.65 -4.51
C ARG A 98 -4.99 -12.48 -3.05
N GLU A 99 -4.47 -11.32 -2.67
CA GLU A 99 -4.04 -11.01 -1.29
C GLU A 99 -5.20 -11.14 -0.31
N LEU A 100 -6.38 -10.57 -0.63
CA LEU A 100 -7.56 -10.70 0.23
C LEU A 100 -7.92 -12.17 0.47
N LEU A 101 -7.91 -13.00 -0.58
CA LEU A 101 -8.23 -14.41 -0.46
C LEU A 101 -7.15 -15.18 0.31
N GLU A 102 -5.88 -14.95 0.01
CA GLU A 102 -4.73 -15.63 0.63
C GLU A 102 -4.66 -15.36 2.12
N GLU A 103 -4.72 -14.08 2.53
CA GLU A 103 -4.59 -13.69 3.93
C GLU A 103 -5.82 -14.03 4.77
N THR A 104 -7.03 -13.91 4.20
CA THR A 104 -8.26 -13.88 5.00
C THR A 104 -9.29 -14.94 4.65
N GLY A 105 -9.17 -15.58 3.48
CA GLY A 105 -10.20 -16.47 2.95
C GLY A 105 -11.49 -15.74 2.54
N VAL A 106 -11.47 -14.43 2.40
CA VAL A 106 -12.63 -13.64 1.98
C VAL A 106 -12.55 -13.34 0.49
N GLU A 107 -13.67 -13.45 -0.20
CA GLU A 107 -13.87 -12.97 -1.55
C GLU A 107 -14.92 -11.85 -1.58
N ALA A 108 -14.85 -10.96 -2.56
CA ALA A 108 -15.81 -9.89 -2.74
C ALA A 108 -16.27 -9.80 -4.20
N ARG A 109 -17.54 -9.41 -4.39
CA ARG A 109 -18.15 -9.26 -5.71
C ARG A 109 -18.01 -7.85 -6.28
N GLU A 110 -18.04 -6.84 -5.41
CA GLU A 110 -18.02 -5.45 -5.79
C GLU A 110 -16.70 -4.79 -5.40
N TRP A 111 -16.05 -4.14 -6.36
CA TRP A 111 -14.75 -3.52 -6.20
C TRP A 111 -14.75 -2.10 -6.74
N ARG A 112 -14.16 -1.18 -5.98
CA ARG A 112 -13.98 0.21 -6.40
C ARG A 112 -12.59 0.70 -5.98
N GLU A 113 -11.82 1.24 -6.91
CA GLU A 113 -10.56 1.92 -6.57
C GLU A 113 -10.85 3.14 -5.67
N LEU A 114 -10.16 3.22 -4.54
CA LEU A 114 -10.27 4.31 -3.58
C LEU A 114 -9.21 5.37 -3.79
N ALA A 115 -7.96 4.95 -3.97
CA ALA A 115 -6.81 5.85 -4.06
C ALA A 115 -5.61 5.18 -4.73
N ARG A 116 -4.70 6.04 -5.21
CA ARG A 116 -3.31 5.69 -5.54
C ARG A 116 -2.39 6.57 -4.73
N LEU A 117 -1.32 5.99 -4.20
CA LEU A 117 -0.42 6.64 -3.25
C LEU A 117 1.02 6.38 -3.63
N HIS A 118 1.88 7.36 -3.47
CA HIS A 118 3.31 7.17 -3.33
C HIS A 118 3.65 7.21 -1.84
N LEU A 119 4.05 6.09 -1.25
CA LEU A 119 4.20 5.96 0.21
C LEU A 119 5.39 6.76 0.74
N SER A 120 6.52 6.78 0.04
CA SER A 120 7.70 7.53 0.46
C SER A 120 8.41 8.19 -0.73
N ASN A 121 7.71 9.12 -1.41
CA ASN A 121 8.09 9.71 -2.69
C ASN A 121 9.41 10.53 -2.69
N SER A 122 10.02 10.75 -1.53
CA SER A 122 11.32 11.42 -1.43
C SER A 122 12.50 10.44 -1.56
N VAL A 123 12.27 9.13 -1.38
CA VAL A 123 13.32 8.11 -1.30
C VAL A 123 12.98 6.84 -2.05
N SER A 124 11.71 6.57 -2.32
CA SER A 124 11.27 5.37 -3.02
C SER A 124 10.34 5.68 -4.19
N ASP A 125 10.21 4.73 -5.10
CA ASP A 125 9.25 4.72 -6.20
C ASP A 125 8.02 3.84 -5.90
N GLU A 126 7.84 3.45 -4.65
CA GLU A 126 6.74 2.61 -4.23
C GLU A 126 5.39 3.25 -4.54
N LEU A 127 4.58 2.51 -5.28
CA LEU A 127 3.22 2.87 -5.63
C LEU A 127 2.26 1.89 -4.98
N ALA A 128 1.26 2.39 -4.26
CA ALA A 128 0.17 1.62 -3.71
C ALA A 128 -1.16 1.96 -4.38
N VAL A 129 -2.01 0.95 -4.59
CA VAL A 129 -3.38 1.11 -5.08
C VAL A 129 -4.34 0.53 -4.06
N LEU A 130 -5.28 1.36 -3.58
CA LEU A 130 -6.26 0.98 -2.57
C LEU A 130 -7.62 0.73 -3.21
N PHE A 131 -8.28 -0.35 -2.78
CA PHE A 131 -9.61 -0.72 -3.21
C PHE A 131 -10.59 -0.78 -2.04
N LEU A 132 -11.86 -0.48 -2.30
CA LEU A 132 -12.99 -0.86 -1.46
C LEU A 132 -13.60 -2.13 -2.03
N ALA A 133 -13.82 -3.12 -1.16
CA ALA A 133 -14.46 -4.39 -1.49
C ALA A 133 -15.71 -4.61 -0.64
N THR A 134 -16.83 -4.98 -1.29
CA THR A 134 -18.13 -5.26 -0.68
C THR A 134 -18.81 -6.47 -1.34
N GLY A 135 -19.98 -6.92 -0.82
CA GLY A 135 -20.66 -8.07 -1.37
C GLY A 135 -19.90 -9.38 -1.13
N LEU A 136 -19.59 -9.65 0.13
CA LEU A 136 -18.62 -10.68 0.52
C LEU A 136 -19.12 -12.10 0.31
N ALA A 137 -18.19 -13.00 0.04
CA ALA A 137 -18.34 -14.46 0.04
C ALA A 137 -17.15 -15.08 0.79
N HIS A 138 -17.28 -16.34 1.21
CA HIS A 138 -16.22 -17.05 1.92
C HIS A 138 -15.47 -17.98 0.96
N GLY A 139 -14.16 -17.89 0.96
CA GLY A 139 -13.22 -18.80 0.35
C GLY A 139 -12.42 -19.57 1.41
N ILE A 140 -11.26 -20.06 1.05
CA ILE A 140 -10.32 -20.75 1.95
C ILE A 140 -9.06 -19.91 2.01
N ALA A 141 -8.70 -19.44 3.21
CA ALA A 141 -7.44 -18.73 3.44
C ALA A 141 -6.25 -19.65 3.20
N ALA A 142 -5.21 -19.12 2.57
CA ALA A 142 -3.95 -19.84 2.33
C ALA A 142 -2.77 -18.83 2.47
N PRO A 143 -2.55 -18.29 3.69
CA PRO A 143 -1.48 -17.32 3.93
C PRO A 143 -0.11 -17.92 3.62
N ASP A 144 0.83 -17.09 3.19
CA ASP A 144 2.22 -17.50 3.02
C ASP A 144 2.77 -18.01 4.37
N GLY A 145 3.59 -19.07 4.32
CA GLY A 145 4.16 -19.70 5.52
C GLY A 145 5.09 -18.81 6.34
N THR A 146 5.40 -17.60 5.88
CA THR A 146 6.15 -16.58 6.61
C THR A 146 5.26 -15.63 7.42
N GLU A 147 3.93 -15.73 7.27
CA GLU A 147 2.95 -14.83 7.87
C GLU A 147 2.17 -15.52 8.99
N ALA A 148 2.22 -14.94 10.20
CA ALA A 148 1.38 -15.32 11.34
C ALA A 148 0.33 -14.22 11.53
N LEU A 149 -0.80 -14.36 10.83
CA LEU A 149 -1.83 -13.34 10.77
C LEU A 149 -2.93 -13.55 11.81
N GLU A 150 -3.36 -12.46 12.44
CA GLU A 150 -4.58 -12.41 13.25
C GLU A 150 -5.65 -11.61 12.51
N ILE A 151 -6.86 -12.15 12.39
CA ILE A 151 -7.96 -11.51 11.67
C ILE A 151 -8.98 -10.95 12.65
N ARG A 152 -9.41 -9.70 12.45
CA ARG A 152 -10.48 -9.06 13.23
C ARG A 152 -11.50 -8.36 12.34
N TRP A 153 -12.74 -8.41 12.78
CA TRP A 153 -13.83 -7.60 12.24
C TRP A 153 -14.25 -6.57 13.28
N LEU A 154 -14.03 -5.29 13.00
CA LEU A 154 -14.36 -4.19 13.89
C LEU A 154 -15.36 -3.22 13.21
N PRO A 155 -16.26 -2.55 13.97
CA PRO A 155 -17.11 -1.50 13.42
C PRO A 155 -16.28 -0.41 12.73
N PHE A 156 -16.76 0.12 11.60
CA PHE A 156 -16.04 1.16 10.83
C PHE A 156 -15.65 2.36 11.70
N GLU A 157 -16.57 2.84 12.55
CA GLU A 157 -16.32 3.98 13.44
C GLU A 157 -15.23 3.69 14.50
N GLU A 158 -15.09 2.44 14.94
CA GLU A 158 -14.02 2.05 15.84
C GLU A 158 -12.67 2.07 15.12
N VAL A 159 -12.60 1.53 13.89
CA VAL A 159 -11.38 1.55 13.09
C VAL A 159 -11.00 2.99 12.73
N LEU A 160 -11.96 3.84 12.39
CA LEU A 160 -11.72 5.27 12.17
C LEU A 160 -11.16 5.94 13.43
N ALA A 161 -11.70 5.66 14.61
CA ALA A 161 -11.13 6.17 15.86
C ALA A 161 -9.68 5.67 16.08
N MET A 162 -9.37 4.42 15.70
CA MET A 162 -8.03 3.85 15.82
C MET A 162 -7.02 4.51 14.87
N THR A 163 -7.43 4.97 13.68
CA THR A 163 -6.54 5.75 12.79
C THR A 163 -6.30 7.15 13.36
N LEU A 164 -7.33 7.79 13.93
CA LEU A 164 -7.24 9.15 14.48
C LEU A 164 -6.43 9.25 15.78
N ASP A 165 -6.41 8.20 16.60
CA ASP A 165 -5.68 8.19 17.88
C ASP A 165 -4.32 7.48 17.80
N GLY A 166 -3.93 6.98 16.62
CA GLY A 166 -2.62 6.41 16.34
C GLY A 166 -2.46 4.93 16.73
N ARG A 167 -3.53 4.23 17.13
CA ARG A 167 -3.50 2.76 17.33
C ARG A 167 -3.33 2.00 16.02
N ILE A 168 -3.72 2.61 14.90
CA ILE A 168 -3.41 2.17 13.55
C ILE A 168 -2.55 3.27 12.92
N SER A 169 -1.33 2.92 12.51
CA SER A 169 -0.37 3.84 11.92
C SER A 169 0.08 3.43 10.50
N ASP A 170 -0.40 2.29 10.02
CA ASP A 170 -0.14 1.89 8.64
C ASP A 170 -0.75 2.90 7.66
N ALA A 171 0.07 3.40 6.71
CA ALA A 171 -0.31 4.49 5.83
C ALA A 171 -1.45 4.12 4.87
N MET A 172 -1.46 2.89 4.36
CA MET A 172 -2.49 2.42 3.43
C MET A 172 -3.84 2.28 4.12
N THR A 173 -3.84 1.73 5.33
CA THR A 173 -5.03 1.60 6.18
C THR A 173 -5.59 2.94 6.58
N VAL A 174 -4.75 3.84 7.09
CA VAL A 174 -5.15 5.22 7.48
C VAL A 174 -5.82 5.93 6.30
N VAL A 175 -5.16 5.95 5.13
CA VAL A 175 -5.73 6.62 3.95
C VAL A 175 -7.02 5.96 3.47
N ALA A 176 -7.13 4.63 3.46
CA ALA A 176 -8.33 3.93 3.02
C ALA A 176 -9.54 4.27 3.91
N ILE A 177 -9.37 4.18 5.23
CA ILE A 177 -10.42 4.45 6.23
C ILE A 177 -10.85 5.91 6.19
N GLU A 178 -9.92 6.85 6.29
CA GLU A 178 -10.24 8.27 6.32
C GLU A 178 -10.83 8.77 5.00
N ARG A 179 -10.35 8.25 3.85
CA ARG A 179 -10.91 8.59 2.55
C ARG A 179 -12.36 8.13 2.42
N LEU A 180 -12.70 6.93 2.92
CA LEU A 180 -14.09 6.47 2.93
C LEU A 180 -14.95 7.32 3.87
N ALA A 181 -14.48 7.65 5.08
CA ALA A 181 -15.16 8.54 6.02
C ALA A 181 -15.48 9.90 5.39
N LEU A 182 -14.49 10.55 4.75
CA LEU A 182 -14.68 11.82 4.05
C LEU A 182 -15.66 11.70 2.87
N THR A 183 -15.64 10.58 2.15
CA THR A 183 -16.56 10.35 1.03
C THR A 183 -18.01 10.23 1.53
N ARG A 184 -18.22 9.50 2.63
CA ARG A 184 -19.53 9.37 3.29
C ARG A 184 -20.05 10.71 3.82
N ALA A 185 -19.20 11.48 4.47
CA ALA A 185 -19.56 12.80 5.00
C ALA A 185 -19.99 13.77 3.87
N ARG A 186 -19.29 13.76 2.73
CA ARG A 186 -19.65 14.58 1.56
C ARG A 186 -20.97 14.15 0.94
N ALA A 187 -21.25 12.85 0.83
CA ALA A 187 -22.51 12.34 0.30
C ALA A 187 -23.68 12.74 1.18
N SER A 188 -23.53 12.66 2.50
CA SER A 188 -24.55 13.07 3.47
C SER A 188 -24.83 14.58 3.41
N ALA A 189 -23.80 15.41 3.21
CA ALA A 189 -23.95 16.87 3.08
C ALA A 189 -24.60 17.30 1.74
N ALA A 190 -24.42 16.52 0.68
CA ALA A 190 -24.98 16.80 -0.64
C ALA A 190 -26.47 16.35 -0.77
N GLY A 191 -26.96 15.49 0.12
CA GLY A 191 -28.33 14.99 0.14
C GLY A 191 -29.28 15.80 1.04
N GLN A 192 -28.77 16.84 1.70
CA GLN A 192 -29.54 17.83 2.50
C GLN A 192 -29.77 19.12 1.70
#